data_b9b38380c3d58d74ae64d0cb4e78267b
#
_entry.id   b9b38380c3d58d74ae64d0cb4e78267b
#
_cell.length_a   1.000
_cell.length_b   1.000
_cell.length_c   1.000
_cell.angle_alpha   90.00
_cell.angle_beta   90.00
_cell.angle_gamma   90.00
#
_symmetry.space_group_name_H-M   'P 1'
#
loop_
_entity.id
_entity.type
_entity.pdbx_description
1 polymer ?
#
loop_
_entity_poly.entity_id
_entity_poly.type
_entity_poly.pdbx_seq_one_letter_code
_entity_poly.pdbx_strand_id
1 'polypeptide(L)'
;MRDMSITTSDATRPAPATSMPAGVGIGWRPEIADVLAAQPGLTWVEVVAESVMHGMPPALRQLRERGVTVLPHGVKLGLGDAEGLDADRVAHFVGTAAITGAPLVSEHISFVRAGGVEVGHLTPLPRTRAAVDVMVRNVRSVQAELDVPLALECVAALFTYPEDEMSEAQFITEIIERTDALLLLDIANVYANARNHRGNPLETALAMPLERLAYMHVAGGVENDGIYHDTHAAAVNPEVLHLISELSRRTTFPAAMLERDGDYPPAEELLTELDAIADAAGMPRVTAAQ
;
A
#
# COMPACT_ATOMS: atom_id res chain seq x y z
N MET A 1 27.47 -9.97 -53.94
CA MET A 1 26.82 -8.86 -53.27
C MET A 1 25.43 -9.34 -52.84
N ARG A 2 25.27 -9.73 -51.60
CA ARG A 2 23.96 -10.09 -51.01
C ARG A 2 23.57 -8.97 -50.06
N ASP A 3 22.51 -8.33 -50.40
CA ASP A 3 21.88 -7.28 -49.61
C ASP A 3 21.26 -7.88 -48.35
N MET A 4 21.78 -7.50 -47.19
CA MET A 4 21.23 -7.87 -45.89
C MET A 4 20.41 -6.67 -45.41
N SER A 5 19.14 -6.66 -45.76
CA SER A 5 18.16 -5.76 -45.16
C SER A 5 17.96 -6.11 -43.67
N ILE A 6 18.44 -5.24 -42.79
CA ILE A 6 18.19 -5.29 -41.34
C ILE A 6 16.76 -4.86 -41.12
N THR A 7 15.89 -5.78 -40.73
CA THR A 7 14.57 -5.51 -40.24
C THR A 7 14.70 -4.80 -38.90
N THR A 8 14.35 -3.53 -38.87
CA THR A 8 14.19 -2.74 -37.64
C THR A 8 13.09 -3.35 -36.77
N SER A 9 13.49 -3.76 -35.58
CA SER A 9 12.64 -4.20 -34.50
C SER A 9 11.50 -3.20 -34.27
N ASP A 10 10.31 -3.73 -34.26
CA ASP A 10 9.04 -3.06 -33.91
C ASP A 10 9.19 -2.40 -32.54
N ALA A 11 9.25 -1.08 -32.51
CA ALA A 11 9.26 -0.31 -31.29
C ALA A 11 7.89 -0.50 -30.61
N THR A 12 7.88 -1.28 -29.54
CA THR A 12 6.70 -1.53 -28.71
C THR A 12 6.01 -0.22 -28.36
N ARG A 13 4.78 -0.08 -28.86
CA ARG A 13 3.86 0.99 -28.52
C ARG A 13 3.78 1.09 -26.99
N PRO A 14 3.97 2.28 -26.39
CA PRO A 14 3.85 2.41 -24.95
C PRO A 14 2.46 1.92 -24.52
N ALA A 15 2.42 1.13 -23.44
CA ALA A 15 1.17 0.69 -22.85
C ALA A 15 0.30 1.93 -22.53
N PRO A 16 -1.03 1.84 -22.63
CA PRO A 16 -1.90 2.95 -22.30
C PRO A 16 -1.62 3.40 -20.87
N ALA A 17 -1.64 4.72 -20.66
CA ALA A 17 -1.45 5.29 -19.31
C ALA A 17 -2.46 4.65 -18.36
N THR A 18 -1.98 4.05 -17.28
CA THR A 18 -2.81 3.44 -16.26
C THR A 18 -3.48 4.54 -15.43
N SER A 19 -4.76 4.35 -15.10
CA SER A 19 -5.50 5.29 -14.26
C SER A 19 -5.15 5.10 -12.78
N MET A 20 -5.33 6.13 -11.96
CA MET A 20 -5.29 6.01 -10.51
C MET A 20 -6.25 4.90 -10.04
N PRO A 21 -5.96 4.21 -8.93
CA PRO A 21 -6.81 3.13 -8.42
C PRO A 21 -8.21 3.66 -8.12
N ALA A 22 -9.22 2.87 -8.46
CA ALA A 22 -10.61 3.15 -8.15
C ALA A 22 -11.38 1.87 -7.87
N GLY A 23 -12.33 1.93 -6.94
CA GLY A 23 -13.08 0.76 -6.49
C GLY A 23 -12.25 -0.18 -5.62
N VAL A 24 -12.60 -1.46 -5.61
CA VAL A 24 -11.93 -2.46 -4.75
C VAL A 24 -10.86 -3.21 -5.50
N GLY A 25 -9.66 -3.25 -4.93
CA GLY A 25 -8.50 -4.03 -5.38
C GLY A 25 -8.08 -5.10 -4.37
N ILE A 26 -6.97 -5.76 -4.66
CA ILE A 26 -6.38 -6.78 -3.78
C ILE A 26 -4.86 -6.83 -3.94
N GLY A 27 -4.17 -7.16 -2.85
CA GLY A 27 -2.76 -7.52 -2.87
C GLY A 27 -2.53 -8.77 -3.75
N TRP A 28 -1.77 -8.61 -4.82
CA TRP A 28 -1.41 -9.75 -5.67
C TRP A 28 -0.35 -10.62 -5.00
N ARG A 29 -0.65 -11.91 -4.90
CA ARG A 29 0.30 -12.93 -4.43
C ARG A 29 0.22 -14.12 -5.39
N PRO A 30 1.34 -14.87 -5.60
CA PRO A 30 1.36 -16.02 -6.50
C PRO A 30 0.30 -17.08 -6.17
N GLU A 31 0.00 -17.26 -4.89
CA GLU A 31 -0.92 -18.27 -4.36
C GLU A 31 -2.37 -18.06 -4.80
N ILE A 32 -2.75 -16.83 -5.05
CA ILE A 32 -4.11 -16.44 -5.45
C ILE A 32 -4.20 -15.96 -6.90
N ALA A 33 -3.09 -16.04 -7.65
CA ALA A 33 -3.01 -15.50 -9.00
C ALA A 33 -4.11 -16.04 -9.95
N ASP A 34 -4.41 -17.34 -9.88
CA ASP A 34 -5.45 -17.96 -10.73
C ASP A 34 -6.86 -17.48 -10.35
N VAL A 35 -7.12 -17.26 -9.06
CA VAL A 35 -8.38 -16.69 -8.57
C VAL A 35 -8.57 -15.30 -9.14
N LEU A 36 -7.54 -14.45 -9.07
CA LEU A 36 -7.58 -13.08 -9.57
C LEU A 36 -7.70 -13.02 -11.10
N ALA A 37 -7.01 -13.92 -11.80
CA ALA A 37 -7.09 -14.02 -13.25
C ALA A 37 -8.51 -14.33 -13.73
N ALA A 38 -9.31 -15.02 -12.93
CA ALA A 38 -10.70 -15.36 -13.25
C ALA A 38 -11.70 -14.23 -12.98
N GLN A 39 -11.28 -13.07 -12.40
CA GLN A 39 -12.20 -11.99 -12.04
C GLN A 39 -12.21 -10.87 -13.09
N PRO A 40 -13.27 -10.75 -13.91
CA PRO A 40 -13.35 -9.69 -14.90
C PRO A 40 -13.59 -8.31 -14.29
N GLY A 41 -14.19 -8.24 -13.11
CA GLY A 41 -14.45 -6.97 -12.40
C GLY A 41 -13.25 -6.41 -11.65
N LEU A 42 -12.13 -7.13 -11.59
CA LEU A 42 -10.91 -6.65 -10.95
C LEU A 42 -10.21 -5.62 -11.85
N THR A 43 -10.10 -4.39 -11.37
CA THR A 43 -9.53 -3.25 -12.13
C THR A 43 -8.11 -2.90 -11.73
N TRP A 44 -7.68 -3.27 -10.53
CA TRP A 44 -6.34 -3.00 -10.06
C TRP A 44 -5.90 -4.00 -8.98
N VAL A 45 -4.60 -4.17 -8.88
CA VAL A 45 -3.92 -4.98 -7.85
C VAL A 45 -2.70 -4.23 -7.33
N GLU A 46 -2.30 -4.56 -6.13
CA GLU A 46 -1.03 -4.13 -5.57
C GLU A 46 -0.05 -5.30 -5.54
N VAL A 47 1.23 -5.01 -5.70
CA VAL A 47 2.30 -6.00 -5.62
C VAL A 47 3.43 -5.48 -4.74
N VAL A 48 4.01 -6.34 -3.92
CA VAL A 48 5.21 -5.99 -3.17
C VAL A 48 6.33 -5.61 -4.14
N ALA A 49 6.85 -4.38 -4.04
CA ALA A 49 7.81 -3.81 -4.97
C ALA A 49 9.05 -4.69 -5.13
N GLU A 50 9.53 -5.27 -4.03
CA GLU A 50 10.69 -6.15 -4.01
C GLU A 50 10.49 -7.45 -4.80
N SER A 51 9.24 -7.88 -5.01
CA SER A 51 8.92 -9.10 -5.77
C SER A 51 9.03 -8.91 -7.29
N VAL A 52 9.04 -7.67 -7.77
CA VAL A 52 9.15 -7.36 -9.21
C VAL A 52 10.55 -6.88 -9.62
N MET A 53 11.53 -7.01 -8.73
CA MET A 53 12.94 -6.62 -8.95
C MET A 53 13.53 -7.17 -10.26
N HIS A 54 13.22 -8.39 -10.61
CA HIS A 54 13.74 -9.05 -11.81
C HIS A 54 12.73 -9.05 -12.98
N GLY A 55 11.73 -8.19 -12.89
CA GLY A 55 10.63 -8.09 -13.85
C GLY A 55 9.32 -8.66 -13.31
N MET A 56 8.27 -8.33 -14.02
CA MET A 56 6.92 -8.72 -13.60
C MET A 56 6.68 -10.21 -13.81
N PRO A 57 6.17 -10.95 -12.81
CA PRO A 57 5.78 -12.35 -12.96
C PRO A 57 4.78 -12.54 -14.12
N PRO A 58 4.83 -13.69 -14.85
CA PRO A 58 3.98 -13.91 -16.01
C PRO A 58 2.48 -13.74 -15.74
N ALA A 59 1.97 -14.28 -14.63
CA ALA A 59 0.55 -14.14 -14.27
C ALA A 59 0.15 -12.68 -13.99
N LEU A 60 1.02 -11.89 -13.31
CA LEU A 60 0.78 -10.48 -13.07
C LEU A 60 0.83 -9.68 -14.39
N ARG A 61 1.74 -10.04 -15.31
CA ARG A 61 1.81 -9.41 -16.64
C ARG A 61 0.54 -9.65 -17.44
N GLN A 62 -0.04 -10.84 -17.39
CA GLN A 62 -1.31 -11.16 -18.05
C GLN A 62 -2.46 -10.29 -17.50
N LEU A 63 -2.54 -10.06 -16.19
CA LEU A 63 -3.51 -9.13 -15.61
C LEU A 63 -3.33 -7.73 -16.17
N ARG A 64 -2.10 -7.21 -16.20
CA ARG A 64 -1.79 -5.90 -16.78
C ARG A 64 -2.17 -5.80 -18.26
N GLU A 65 -1.89 -6.83 -19.06
CA GLU A 65 -2.25 -6.90 -20.49
C GLU A 65 -3.77 -6.86 -20.71
N ARG A 66 -4.56 -7.30 -19.73
CA ARG A 66 -6.02 -7.16 -19.70
C ARG A 66 -6.49 -5.77 -19.27
N GLY A 67 -5.59 -4.86 -18.93
CA GLY A 67 -5.92 -3.51 -18.47
C GLY A 67 -6.03 -3.35 -16.96
N VAL A 68 -5.68 -4.38 -16.16
CA VAL A 68 -5.61 -4.27 -14.71
C VAL A 68 -4.42 -3.41 -14.32
N THR A 69 -4.64 -2.35 -13.55
CA THR A 69 -3.57 -1.50 -13.00
C THR A 69 -2.77 -2.27 -11.94
N VAL A 70 -1.45 -2.17 -11.98
CA VAL A 70 -0.54 -2.80 -11.01
C VAL A 70 0.19 -1.72 -10.25
N LEU A 71 0.01 -1.66 -8.93
CA LEU A 71 0.66 -0.69 -8.04
C LEU A 71 1.80 -1.37 -7.27
N PRO A 72 3.04 -0.89 -7.36
CA PRO A 72 4.12 -1.34 -6.48
C PRO A 72 3.99 -0.71 -5.09
N HIS A 73 4.11 -1.54 -4.07
CA HIS A 73 4.14 -1.16 -2.66
C HIS A 73 5.45 -1.64 -2.03
N GLY A 74 6.26 -0.71 -1.54
CA GLY A 74 7.57 -0.99 -0.96
C GLY A 74 7.48 -1.35 0.51
N VAL A 75 8.34 -2.28 0.94
CA VAL A 75 8.40 -2.74 2.33
C VAL A 75 9.84 -2.70 2.91
N LYS A 76 10.83 -2.24 2.13
CA LYS A 76 12.24 -2.28 2.53
C LYS A 76 13.04 -1.00 2.27
N LEU A 77 12.39 0.06 1.79
CA LEU A 77 13.11 1.29 1.46
C LEU A 77 13.64 1.99 2.71
N GLY A 78 12.86 1.95 3.82
CA GLY A 78 13.27 2.53 5.08
C GLY A 78 13.27 4.04 5.06
N LEU A 79 12.13 4.66 4.68
CA LEU A 79 12.00 6.12 4.62
C LEU A 79 12.30 6.82 5.96
N GLY A 80 12.16 6.11 7.08
CA GLY A 80 12.50 6.58 8.43
C GLY A 80 13.94 6.32 8.86
N ASP A 81 14.79 5.71 8.03
CA ASP A 81 16.17 5.42 8.40
C ASP A 81 16.95 6.73 8.62
N ALA A 82 17.40 6.96 9.85
CA ALA A 82 18.11 8.19 10.23
C ALA A 82 19.47 8.34 9.53
N GLU A 83 20.10 7.22 9.18
CA GLU A 83 21.39 7.13 8.49
C GLU A 83 21.28 7.43 6.97
N GLY A 84 20.06 7.62 6.47
CA GLY A 84 19.75 7.85 5.06
C GLY A 84 19.42 6.57 4.30
N LEU A 85 19.03 6.76 3.04
CA LEU A 85 18.57 5.69 2.18
C LEU A 85 19.72 4.96 1.50
N ASP A 86 19.51 3.67 1.25
CA ASP A 86 20.39 2.86 0.41
C ASP A 86 20.11 3.14 -1.07
N ALA A 87 21.12 3.55 -1.82
CA ALA A 87 20.98 3.97 -3.22
C ALA A 87 20.48 2.84 -4.14
N ASP A 88 20.88 1.60 -3.90
CA ASP A 88 20.44 0.46 -4.70
C ASP A 88 18.95 0.15 -4.43
N ARG A 89 18.49 0.30 -3.18
CA ARG A 89 17.06 0.15 -2.83
C ARG A 89 16.23 1.26 -3.47
N VAL A 90 16.70 2.51 -3.44
CA VAL A 90 16.02 3.64 -4.10
C VAL A 90 15.91 3.38 -5.60
N ALA A 91 17.02 3.08 -6.27
CA ALA A 91 17.01 2.80 -7.71
C ALA A 91 16.09 1.64 -8.08
N HIS A 92 16.07 0.59 -7.23
CA HIS A 92 15.16 -0.53 -7.39
C HIS A 92 13.70 -0.10 -7.26
N PHE A 93 13.35 0.56 -6.15
CA PHE A 93 11.98 1.02 -5.88
C PHE A 93 11.46 1.93 -6.99
N VAL A 94 12.25 2.92 -7.39
CA VAL A 94 11.93 3.83 -8.51
C VAL A 94 11.72 3.04 -9.82
N GLY A 95 12.56 2.05 -10.08
CA GLY A 95 12.45 1.19 -11.27
C GLY A 95 11.15 0.40 -11.33
N THR A 96 10.51 0.08 -10.20
CA THR A 96 9.25 -0.69 -10.17
C THR A 96 8.09 0.06 -10.82
N ALA A 97 8.05 1.39 -10.71
CA ALA A 97 7.04 2.22 -11.38
C ALA A 97 7.08 2.04 -12.90
N ALA A 98 8.28 2.03 -13.49
CA ALA A 98 8.47 1.81 -14.93
C ALA A 98 8.14 0.36 -15.33
N ILE A 99 8.58 -0.64 -14.53
CA ILE A 99 8.32 -2.06 -14.78
C ILE A 99 6.82 -2.34 -14.80
N THR A 100 6.06 -1.80 -13.85
CA THR A 100 4.62 -2.01 -13.75
C THR A 100 3.81 -1.03 -14.61
N GLY A 101 4.38 0.10 -14.98
CA GLY A 101 3.65 1.23 -15.60
C GLY A 101 2.63 1.84 -14.64
N ALA A 102 2.94 1.83 -13.35
CA ALA A 102 2.05 2.28 -12.29
C ALA A 102 1.80 3.78 -12.36
N PRO A 103 0.59 4.25 -12.01
CA PRO A 103 0.28 5.67 -11.91
C PRO A 103 0.75 6.30 -10.58
N LEU A 104 1.10 5.49 -9.60
CA LEU A 104 1.69 5.85 -8.31
C LEU A 104 2.46 4.65 -7.73
N VAL A 105 3.28 4.91 -6.73
CA VAL A 105 3.94 3.91 -5.88
C VAL A 105 3.69 4.25 -4.42
N SER A 106 3.83 3.28 -3.52
CA SER A 106 3.64 3.49 -2.08
C SER A 106 4.74 2.86 -1.25
N GLU A 107 4.97 3.42 -0.05
CA GLU A 107 5.97 2.93 0.91
C GLU A 107 5.57 3.36 2.34
N HIS A 108 6.17 2.72 3.35
CA HIS A 108 5.82 2.89 4.75
C HIS A 108 6.54 4.07 5.44
N ILE A 109 5.84 4.65 6.40
CA ILE A 109 6.40 5.59 7.40
C ILE A 109 7.05 4.75 8.52
N SER A 110 8.19 4.16 8.21
CA SER A 110 8.89 3.25 9.11
C SER A 110 10.40 3.31 8.91
N PHE A 111 11.15 2.80 9.87
CA PHE A 111 12.56 2.49 9.66
C PHE A 111 12.76 0.97 9.60
N VAL A 112 13.74 0.54 8.83
CA VAL A 112 14.08 -0.87 8.63
C VAL A 112 15.53 -1.18 9.02
N ARG A 113 16.35 -0.14 9.22
CA ARG A 113 17.76 -0.26 9.61
C ARG A 113 18.12 0.75 10.69
N ALA A 114 19.02 0.35 11.58
CA ALA A 114 19.65 1.20 12.58
C ALA A 114 21.04 0.70 12.91
N GLY A 115 22.04 1.61 12.97
CA GLY A 115 23.42 1.25 13.30
C GLY A 115 24.05 0.26 12.30
N GLY A 116 23.65 0.31 11.02
CA GLY A 116 24.11 -0.63 9.99
C GLY A 116 23.50 -2.04 10.09
N VAL A 117 22.50 -2.25 10.95
CA VAL A 117 21.83 -3.54 11.16
C VAL A 117 20.41 -3.48 10.61
N GLU A 118 20.02 -4.49 9.83
CA GLU A 118 18.63 -4.69 9.41
C GLU A 118 17.78 -5.13 10.62
N VAL A 119 16.66 -4.43 10.84
CA VAL A 119 15.72 -4.79 11.92
C VAL A 119 14.89 -6.03 11.54
N GLY A 120 14.69 -6.23 10.23
CA GLY A 120 13.91 -7.36 9.71
C GLY A 120 12.39 -7.17 9.83
N HIS A 121 11.94 -5.97 10.18
CA HIS A 121 10.55 -5.62 10.33
C HIS A 121 10.35 -4.13 10.07
N LEU A 122 9.13 -3.74 9.68
CA LEU A 122 8.70 -2.34 9.62
C LEU A 122 8.56 -1.80 11.05
N THR A 123 9.44 -0.90 11.45
CA THR A 123 9.47 -0.40 12.83
C THR A 123 8.90 1.01 12.88
N PRO A 124 7.93 1.28 13.77
CA PRO A 124 7.35 2.61 13.91
C PRO A 124 8.39 3.62 14.34
N LEU A 125 8.25 4.86 13.89
CA LEU A 125 9.11 5.97 14.28
C LEU A 125 8.62 6.63 15.59
N PRO A 126 9.51 7.17 16.42
CA PRO A 126 9.10 8.12 17.45
C PRO A 126 8.49 9.36 16.78
N ARG A 127 7.32 9.78 17.24
CA ARG A 127 6.57 10.89 16.64
C ARG A 127 7.14 12.24 17.12
N THR A 128 8.39 12.49 16.76
CA THR A 128 9.14 13.70 17.10
C THR A 128 9.37 14.57 15.86
N ARG A 129 9.65 15.87 16.07
CA ARG A 129 10.02 16.77 14.97
C ARG A 129 11.29 16.31 14.27
N ALA A 130 12.24 15.73 15.00
CA ALA A 130 13.45 15.18 14.41
C ALA A 130 13.15 14.01 13.46
N ALA A 131 12.22 13.13 13.81
CA ALA A 131 11.78 12.04 12.94
C ALA A 131 11.01 12.57 11.72
N VAL A 132 10.18 13.60 11.87
CA VAL A 132 9.55 14.30 10.72
C VAL A 132 10.62 14.83 9.77
N ASP A 133 11.68 15.47 10.27
CA ASP A 133 12.77 16.01 9.43
C ASP A 133 13.52 14.90 8.67
N VAL A 134 13.73 13.74 9.30
CA VAL A 134 14.30 12.54 8.65
C VAL A 134 13.39 12.08 7.53
N MET A 135 12.10 11.86 7.82
CA MET A 135 11.12 11.43 6.82
C MET A 135 11.05 12.38 5.64
N VAL A 136 10.89 13.69 5.89
CA VAL A 136 10.80 14.71 4.84
C VAL A 136 12.04 14.73 3.94
N ARG A 137 13.23 14.62 4.51
CA ARG A 137 14.47 14.54 3.74
C ARG A 137 14.50 13.32 2.84
N ASN A 138 14.21 12.14 3.39
CA ASN A 138 14.29 10.87 2.67
C ASN A 138 13.17 10.77 1.61
N VAL A 139 11.93 11.13 1.93
CA VAL A 139 10.81 11.17 0.99
C VAL A 139 11.12 12.08 -0.20
N ARG A 140 11.60 13.30 0.04
CA ARG A 140 11.98 14.22 -1.05
C ARG A 140 13.11 13.70 -1.92
N SER A 141 14.06 12.96 -1.34
CA SER A 141 15.13 12.31 -2.09
C SER A 141 14.58 11.27 -3.07
N VAL A 142 13.62 10.44 -2.61
CA VAL A 142 12.96 9.44 -3.47
C VAL A 142 12.07 10.11 -4.52
N GLN A 143 11.28 11.11 -4.14
CA GLN A 143 10.41 11.84 -5.06
C GLN A 143 11.19 12.54 -6.19
N ALA A 144 12.43 12.96 -5.94
CA ALA A 144 13.28 13.58 -6.96
C ALA A 144 13.68 12.60 -8.09
N GLU A 145 13.57 11.29 -7.85
CA GLU A 145 13.88 10.23 -8.81
C GLU A 145 12.63 9.59 -9.40
N LEU A 146 11.44 9.88 -8.86
CA LEU A 146 10.16 9.33 -9.31
C LEU A 146 9.47 10.22 -10.34
N ASP A 147 8.95 9.62 -11.41
CA ASP A 147 8.08 10.27 -12.39
C ASP A 147 6.58 10.17 -12.02
N VAL A 148 6.26 9.49 -10.92
CA VAL A 148 4.89 9.26 -10.45
C VAL A 148 4.76 9.66 -8.98
N PRO A 149 3.55 9.98 -8.47
CA PRO A 149 3.33 10.27 -7.07
C PRO A 149 3.74 9.13 -6.14
N LEU A 150 4.19 9.49 -4.93
CA LEU A 150 4.47 8.57 -3.82
C LEU A 150 3.36 8.71 -2.78
N ALA A 151 2.75 7.57 -2.38
CA ALA A 151 1.84 7.48 -1.25
C ALA A 151 2.59 6.92 -0.02
N LEU A 152 2.25 7.42 1.16
CA LEU A 152 2.88 7.04 2.42
C LEU A 152 1.87 6.36 3.33
N GLU A 153 2.29 5.24 3.92
CA GLU A 153 1.47 4.41 4.80
C GLU A 153 1.98 4.43 6.24
N CYS A 154 1.05 4.53 7.20
CA CYS A 154 1.35 4.30 8.61
C CYS A 154 1.48 2.80 8.90
N VAL A 155 2.15 2.45 10.01
CA VAL A 155 2.33 1.06 10.44
C VAL A 155 1.60 0.77 11.74
N ALA A 156 1.19 -0.50 11.94
CA ALA A 156 0.74 -0.97 13.23
C ALA A 156 1.89 -0.94 14.24
N ALA A 157 1.62 -0.40 15.43
CA ALA A 157 2.60 -0.25 16.50
C ALA A 157 2.13 -0.90 17.80
N LEU A 158 2.90 -1.86 18.30
CA LEU A 158 2.62 -2.52 19.58
C LEU A 158 3.05 -1.67 20.79
N PHE A 159 3.78 -0.59 20.58
CA PHE A 159 4.27 0.29 21.62
C PHE A 159 4.30 1.76 21.15
N THR A 160 4.43 2.67 22.11
CA THR A 160 4.65 4.09 21.87
C THR A 160 6.00 4.49 22.46
N TYR A 161 6.59 5.55 21.92
CA TYR A 161 7.85 6.08 22.45
C TYR A 161 7.58 7.12 23.56
N PRO A 162 8.32 7.08 24.68
CA PRO A 162 8.19 8.12 25.69
C PRO A 162 8.49 9.54 25.19
N GLU A 163 9.24 9.62 24.09
CA GLU A 163 9.65 10.87 23.44
C GLU A 163 8.62 11.42 22.45
N ASP A 164 7.47 10.74 22.25
CA ASP A 164 6.43 11.22 21.34
C ASP A 164 5.97 12.65 21.70
N GLU A 165 6.09 13.56 20.75
CA GLU A 165 5.76 15.00 20.87
C GLU A 165 4.38 15.32 20.29
N MET A 166 3.82 14.42 19.47
CA MET A 166 2.58 14.66 18.73
C MET A 166 1.77 13.37 18.52
N SER A 167 0.51 13.53 18.16
CA SER A 167 -0.33 12.38 17.79
C SER A 167 0.10 11.77 16.45
N GLU A 168 -0.33 10.54 16.17
CA GLU A 168 -0.07 9.87 14.89
C GLU A 168 -0.58 10.70 13.69
N ALA A 169 -1.81 11.20 13.78
CA ALA A 169 -2.39 12.02 12.72
C ALA A 169 -1.60 13.33 12.49
N GLN A 170 -1.14 13.98 13.56
CA GLN A 170 -0.29 15.17 13.43
C GLN A 170 1.06 14.85 12.77
N PHE A 171 1.67 13.72 13.14
CA PHE A 171 2.93 13.26 12.59
C PHE A 171 2.83 13.00 11.09
N ILE A 172 1.82 12.25 10.67
CA ILE A 172 1.57 11.92 9.27
C ILE A 172 1.20 13.17 8.47
N THR A 173 0.33 14.03 9.01
CA THR A 173 -0.07 15.28 8.36
C THR A 173 1.14 16.17 8.10
N GLU A 174 2.02 16.38 9.09
CA GLU A 174 3.21 17.23 8.93
C GLU A 174 4.16 16.67 7.86
N ILE A 175 4.33 15.33 7.78
CA ILE A 175 5.15 14.69 6.74
C ILE A 175 4.53 14.92 5.36
N ILE A 176 3.23 14.64 5.21
CA ILE A 176 2.52 14.76 3.93
C ILE A 176 2.49 16.21 3.44
N GLU A 177 2.15 17.18 4.30
CA GLU A 177 2.15 18.60 3.94
C GLU A 177 3.52 19.11 3.50
N ARG A 178 4.59 18.65 4.17
CA ARG A 178 5.95 19.08 3.84
C ARG A 178 6.54 18.39 2.62
N THR A 179 6.00 17.26 2.18
CA THR A 179 6.52 16.48 1.03
C THR A 179 5.60 16.50 -0.18
N ASP A 180 4.36 16.98 -0.03
CA ASP A 180 3.30 16.86 -1.03
C ASP A 180 3.01 15.40 -1.45
N ALA A 181 3.35 14.42 -0.58
CA ALA A 181 3.03 13.03 -0.79
C ALA A 181 1.52 12.76 -0.70
N LEU A 182 1.09 11.61 -1.20
CA LEU A 182 -0.25 11.11 -1.00
C LEU A 182 -0.33 10.27 0.29
N LEU A 183 -1.54 10.07 0.79
CA LEU A 183 -1.81 9.17 1.91
C LEU A 183 -2.23 7.80 1.37
N LEU A 184 -1.62 6.75 1.88
CA LEU A 184 -2.16 5.40 1.91
C LEU A 184 -2.63 5.14 3.34
N LEU A 185 -3.95 5.03 3.53
CA LEU A 185 -4.53 4.80 4.84
C LEU A 185 -4.78 3.32 5.05
N ASP A 186 -3.96 2.65 5.84
CA ASP A 186 -4.30 1.33 6.32
C ASP A 186 -5.27 1.44 7.51
N ILE A 187 -6.53 1.07 7.25
CA ILE A 187 -7.59 1.13 8.25
C ILE A 187 -7.48 0.01 9.29
N ALA A 188 -6.82 -1.11 8.95
CA ALA A 188 -6.52 -2.18 9.88
C ALA A 188 -5.42 -1.76 10.87
N ASN A 189 -4.37 -1.06 10.40
CA ASN A 189 -3.36 -0.45 11.25
C ASN A 189 -3.95 0.58 12.22
N VAL A 190 -4.84 1.45 11.71
CA VAL A 190 -5.55 2.42 12.58
C VAL A 190 -6.40 1.71 13.63
N TYR A 191 -7.11 0.65 13.24
CA TYR A 191 -7.89 -0.16 14.18
C TYR A 191 -6.99 -0.86 15.21
N ALA A 192 -5.90 -1.50 14.77
CA ALA A 192 -4.94 -2.18 15.64
C ALA A 192 -4.31 -1.22 16.66
N ASN A 193 -3.83 -0.06 16.21
CA ASN A 193 -3.25 0.98 17.05
C ASN A 193 -4.27 1.48 18.09
N ALA A 194 -5.50 1.80 17.67
CA ALA A 194 -6.55 2.24 18.57
C ALA A 194 -6.91 1.16 19.61
N ARG A 195 -7.01 -0.11 19.19
CA ARG A 195 -7.28 -1.24 20.06
C ARG A 195 -6.20 -1.42 21.13
N ASN A 196 -4.92 -1.40 20.71
CA ASN A 196 -3.78 -1.64 21.58
C ASN A 196 -3.50 -0.45 22.52
N HIS A 197 -3.74 0.77 22.07
CA HIS A 197 -3.45 1.99 22.83
C HIS A 197 -4.70 2.67 23.42
N ARG A 198 -5.87 1.99 23.39
CA ARG A 198 -7.15 2.48 23.94
C ARG A 198 -7.60 3.79 23.32
N GLY A 199 -7.38 3.96 22.01
CA GLY A 199 -7.85 5.09 21.23
C GLY A 199 -9.23 4.86 20.61
N ASN A 200 -9.68 5.84 19.82
CA ASN A 200 -10.87 5.73 19.00
C ASN A 200 -10.46 5.66 17.52
N PRO A 201 -10.62 4.52 16.83
CA PRO A 201 -10.14 4.35 15.47
C PRO A 201 -10.80 5.30 14.46
N LEU A 202 -12.10 5.63 14.66
CA LEU A 202 -12.79 6.55 13.77
C LEU A 202 -12.28 7.99 13.94
N GLU A 203 -12.06 8.44 15.19
CA GLU A 203 -11.48 9.76 15.43
C GLU A 203 -10.07 9.87 14.86
N THR A 204 -9.27 8.82 15.03
CA THR A 204 -7.91 8.77 14.45
C THR A 204 -7.95 8.82 12.92
N ALA A 205 -8.79 8.00 12.27
CA ALA A 205 -8.93 8.00 10.81
C ALA A 205 -9.42 9.37 10.29
N LEU A 206 -10.38 10.00 10.94
CA LEU A 206 -10.91 11.32 10.55
C LEU A 206 -9.92 12.47 10.80
N ALA A 207 -8.93 12.29 11.67
CA ALA A 207 -7.88 13.28 11.91
C ALA A 207 -6.73 13.18 10.90
N MET A 208 -6.68 12.13 10.06
CA MET A 208 -5.69 12.00 8.99
C MET A 208 -5.95 13.00 7.85
N PRO A 209 -4.96 13.35 7.04
CA PRO A 209 -5.09 14.26 5.89
C PRO A 209 -5.84 13.58 4.73
N LEU A 210 -7.14 13.33 4.91
CA LEU A 210 -7.97 12.53 3.99
C LEU A 210 -8.14 13.16 2.62
N GLU A 211 -7.92 14.47 2.48
CA GLU A 211 -7.88 15.16 1.18
C GLU A 211 -6.68 14.72 0.31
N ARG A 212 -5.70 14.04 0.92
CA ARG A 212 -4.53 13.47 0.25
C ARG A 212 -4.64 11.96 0.04
N LEU A 213 -5.77 11.36 0.38
CA LEU A 213 -5.97 9.91 0.33
C LEU A 213 -5.97 9.38 -1.11
N ALA A 214 -4.99 8.54 -1.43
CA ALA A 214 -4.88 7.85 -2.72
C ALA A 214 -5.74 6.58 -2.74
N TYR A 215 -5.61 5.75 -1.71
CA TYR A 215 -6.36 4.52 -1.52
C TYR A 215 -6.19 4.02 -0.08
N MET A 216 -6.94 2.97 0.28
CA MET A 216 -7.00 2.41 1.62
C MET A 216 -6.59 0.94 1.59
N HIS A 217 -5.76 0.51 2.55
CA HIS A 217 -5.57 -0.90 2.88
C HIS A 217 -6.60 -1.37 3.89
N VAL A 218 -7.02 -2.62 3.72
CA VAL A 218 -7.97 -3.31 4.59
C VAL A 218 -7.44 -4.72 4.83
N ALA A 219 -7.18 -5.06 6.07
CA ALA A 219 -6.66 -6.37 6.44
C ALA A 219 -7.40 -6.95 7.65
N GLY A 220 -7.21 -8.23 7.89
CA GLY A 220 -7.64 -8.90 9.10
C GLY A 220 -6.45 -9.24 10.01
N GLY A 221 -6.69 -9.15 11.30
CA GLY A 221 -5.72 -9.49 12.33
C GLY A 221 -6.29 -10.42 13.39
N VAL A 222 -5.49 -10.78 14.37
CA VAL A 222 -5.86 -11.68 15.47
C VAL A 222 -5.55 -11.06 16.82
N GLU A 223 -6.43 -11.29 17.80
CA GLU A 223 -6.15 -10.93 19.19
C GLU A 223 -5.50 -12.11 19.91
N ASN A 224 -4.37 -11.86 20.54
CA ASN A 224 -3.68 -12.82 21.38
C ASN A 224 -3.20 -12.14 22.68
N ASP A 225 -3.51 -12.73 23.82
CA ASP A 225 -3.15 -12.20 25.15
C ASP A 225 -3.55 -10.73 25.40
N GLY A 226 -4.68 -10.29 24.80
CA GLY A 226 -5.17 -8.93 24.93
C GLY A 226 -4.46 -7.89 24.06
N ILE A 227 -3.62 -8.33 23.14
CA ILE A 227 -2.96 -7.51 22.12
C ILE A 227 -3.54 -7.90 20.76
N TYR A 228 -3.96 -6.92 19.98
CA TYR A 228 -4.38 -7.14 18.61
C TYR A 228 -3.16 -7.06 17.68
N HIS A 229 -2.90 -8.15 16.98
CA HIS A 229 -1.83 -8.28 15.99
C HIS A 229 -2.41 -8.11 14.60
N ASP A 230 -1.90 -7.16 13.88
CA ASP A 230 -2.19 -6.94 12.48
C ASP A 230 -1.39 -7.91 11.63
N THR A 231 -1.98 -9.08 11.38
CA THR A 231 -1.27 -10.21 10.76
C THR A 231 -1.45 -10.33 9.27
N HIS A 232 -2.46 -9.66 8.71
CA HIS A 232 -2.87 -9.79 7.30
C HIS A 232 -3.12 -11.24 6.85
N ALA A 233 -3.33 -12.13 7.81
CA ALA A 233 -3.53 -13.57 7.58
C ALA A 233 -4.90 -14.09 8.04
N ALA A 234 -5.69 -13.24 8.70
CA ALA A 234 -7.06 -13.53 9.12
C ALA A 234 -8.08 -12.83 8.21
N ALA A 235 -9.35 -13.26 8.29
CA ALA A 235 -10.44 -12.55 7.65
C ALA A 235 -10.61 -11.13 8.25
N VAL A 236 -11.03 -10.17 7.44
CA VAL A 236 -11.34 -8.81 7.90
C VAL A 236 -12.46 -8.89 8.94
N ASN A 237 -12.20 -8.37 10.13
CA ASN A 237 -13.19 -8.46 11.19
C ASN A 237 -14.35 -7.45 10.97
N PRO A 238 -15.52 -7.73 11.56
CA PRO A 238 -16.70 -6.86 11.38
C PRO A 238 -16.50 -5.43 11.88
N GLU A 239 -15.65 -5.22 12.87
CA GLU A 239 -15.37 -3.89 13.42
C GLU A 239 -14.58 -3.03 12.42
N VAL A 240 -13.65 -3.62 11.65
CA VAL A 240 -12.93 -2.92 10.57
C VAL A 240 -13.89 -2.58 9.45
N LEU A 241 -14.76 -3.51 9.02
CA LEU A 241 -15.79 -3.23 8.02
C LEU A 241 -16.76 -2.14 8.48
N HIS A 242 -17.15 -2.15 9.75
CA HIS A 242 -17.97 -1.09 10.35
C HIS A 242 -17.24 0.26 10.32
N LEU A 243 -15.95 0.29 10.64
CA LEU A 243 -15.14 1.50 10.60
C LEU A 243 -15.06 2.09 9.17
N ILE A 244 -14.87 1.25 8.15
CA ILE A 244 -14.93 1.67 6.74
C ILE A 244 -16.30 2.29 6.42
N SER A 245 -17.39 1.63 6.82
CA SER A 245 -18.75 2.12 6.60
C SER A 245 -19.03 3.45 7.30
N GLU A 246 -18.51 3.65 8.52
CA GLU A 246 -18.63 4.92 9.24
C GLU A 246 -17.78 6.03 8.57
N LEU A 247 -16.60 5.68 8.03
CA LEU A 247 -15.75 6.62 7.33
C LEU A 247 -16.37 7.03 5.98
N SER A 248 -16.92 6.08 5.21
CA SER A 248 -17.54 6.32 3.91
C SER A 248 -18.76 7.24 3.95
N ARG A 249 -19.42 7.34 5.11
CA ARG A 249 -20.53 8.30 5.32
C ARG A 249 -20.05 9.73 5.56
N ARG A 250 -18.78 9.93 5.89
CA ARG A 250 -18.21 11.23 6.31
C ARG A 250 -17.24 11.80 5.30
N THR A 251 -16.62 10.94 4.51
CA THR A 251 -15.67 11.32 3.45
C THR A 251 -15.80 10.40 2.26
N THR A 252 -15.30 10.84 1.12
CA THR A 252 -15.19 10.01 -0.08
C THR A 252 -13.73 9.60 -0.26
N PHE A 253 -13.50 8.34 -0.60
CA PHE A 253 -12.19 7.84 -0.97
C PHE A 253 -12.27 7.05 -2.28
N PRO A 254 -11.24 7.10 -3.13
CA PRO A 254 -11.35 6.58 -4.49
C PRO A 254 -11.29 5.05 -4.56
N ALA A 255 -10.53 4.43 -3.63
CA ALA A 255 -10.23 3.01 -3.70
C ALA A 255 -9.94 2.42 -2.32
N ALA A 256 -10.24 1.13 -2.18
CA ALA A 256 -9.84 0.30 -1.04
C ALA A 256 -9.33 -1.05 -1.55
N MET A 257 -8.46 -1.72 -0.84
CA MET A 257 -8.01 -3.05 -1.22
C MET A 257 -7.92 -4.00 -0.02
N LEU A 258 -8.15 -5.28 -0.31
CA LEU A 258 -7.84 -6.34 0.64
C LEU A 258 -6.34 -6.65 0.59
N GLU A 259 -5.69 -6.51 1.74
CA GLU A 259 -4.34 -7.01 1.93
C GLU A 259 -4.38 -8.34 2.68
N ARG A 260 -3.96 -9.41 1.99
CA ARG A 260 -3.91 -10.76 2.53
C ARG A 260 -2.54 -11.36 2.24
N ASP A 261 -1.75 -11.60 3.31
CA ASP A 261 -0.34 -12.00 3.20
C ASP A 261 -0.08 -13.46 3.55
N GLY A 262 -1.12 -14.17 4.01
CA GLY A 262 -1.03 -15.57 4.37
C GLY A 262 -2.38 -16.20 4.65
N ASP A 263 -2.37 -17.50 4.95
CA ASP A 263 -3.56 -18.28 5.28
C ASP A 263 -4.73 -18.02 4.31
N TYR A 264 -4.41 -18.10 2.99
CA TYR A 264 -5.38 -17.80 1.94
C TYR A 264 -6.57 -18.74 2.02
N PRO A 265 -7.80 -18.21 2.17
CA PRO A 265 -9.00 -19.02 2.20
C PRO A 265 -9.34 -19.56 0.81
N PRO A 266 -10.32 -20.48 0.69
CA PRO A 266 -10.89 -20.86 -0.59
C PRO A 266 -11.35 -19.64 -1.41
N ALA A 267 -11.29 -19.73 -2.73
CA ALA A 267 -11.59 -18.61 -3.63
C ALA A 267 -12.95 -17.94 -3.35
N GLU A 268 -13.99 -18.70 -3.03
CA GLU A 268 -15.32 -18.18 -2.71
C GLU A 268 -15.31 -17.29 -1.46
N GLU A 269 -14.57 -17.69 -0.43
CA GLU A 269 -14.44 -16.92 0.80
C GLU A 269 -13.64 -15.63 0.56
N LEU A 270 -12.52 -15.71 -0.20
CA LEU A 270 -11.71 -14.55 -0.56
C LEU A 270 -12.52 -13.51 -1.35
N LEU A 271 -13.33 -13.95 -2.30
CA LEU A 271 -14.18 -13.07 -3.09
C LEU A 271 -15.33 -12.48 -2.27
N THR A 272 -15.86 -13.24 -1.33
CA THR A 272 -16.87 -12.74 -0.37
C THR A 272 -16.28 -11.62 0.52
N GLU A 273 -15.03 -11.77 0.93
CA GLU A 273 -14.32 -10.77 1.72
C GLU A 273 -14.10 -9.47 0.92
N LEU A 274 -13.69 -9.58 -0.36
CA LEU A 274 -13.60 -8.42 -1.27
C LEU A 274 -14.95 -7.69 -1.44
N ASP A 275 -16.02 -8.44 -1.64
CA ASP A 275 -17.36 -7.86 -1.79
C ASP A 275 -17.87 -7.23 -0.48
N ALA A 276 -17.49 -7.77 0.69
CA ALA A 276 -17.81 -7.16 1.97
C ALA A 276 -17.12 -5.79 2.16
N ILE A 277 -15.87 -5.66 1.69
CA ILE A 277 -15.15 -4.38 1.66
C ILE A 277 -15.86 -3.41 0.70
N ALA A 278 -16.25 -3.87 -0.48
CA ALA A 278 -16.99 -3.07 -1.45
C ALA A 278 -18.31 -2.51 -0.86
N ASP A 279 -19.08 -3.38 -0.22
CA ASP A 279 -20.35 -2.99 0.43
C ASP A 279 -20.11 -1.97 1.56
N ALA A 280 -19.09 -2.19 2.41
CA ALA A 280 -18.74 -1.28 3.49
C ALA A 280 -18.30 0.09 2.98
N ALA A 281 -17.55 0.11 1.87
CA ALA A 281 -17.06 1.33 1.22
C ALA A 281 -18.09 2.02 0.32
N GLY A 282 -19.23 1.38 0.03
CA GLY A 282 -20.21 1.88 -0.93
C GLY A 282 -19.71 1.82 -2.38
N MET A 283 -18.84 0.86 -2.71
CA MET A 283 -18.23 0.66 -4.01
C MET A 283 -18.87 -0.51 -4.77
N PRO A 284 -18.69 -0.58 -6.11
CA PRO A 284 -19.08 -1.75 -6.87
C PRO A 284 -18.34 -3.02 -6.41
N ARG A 285 -19.06 -4.13 -6.32
CA ARG A 285 -18.47 -5.43 -5.99
C ARG A 285 -17.59 -5.94 -7.14
N VAL A 286 -16.49 -6.61 -6.79
CA VAL A 286 -15.58 -7.21 -7.76
C VAL A 286 -16.24 -8.41 -8.48
N THR A 287 -17.12 -9.14 -7.79
CA THR A 287 -17.83 -10.30 -8.33
C THR A 287 -19.11 -9.94 -9.08
N ALA A 288 -19.57 -8.68 -9.03
CA ALA A 288 -20.75 -8.27 -9.77
C ALA A 288 -20.53 -8.50 -11.28
N ALA A 289 -21.43 -9.22 -11.91
CA ALA A 289 -21.41 -9.40 -13.37
C ALA A 289 -21.55 -8.02 -14.03
N GLN A 290 -20.59 -7.68 -14.88
CA GLN A 290 -20.67 -6.50 -15.75
C GLN A 290 -21.66 -6.71 -16.89
#